data_98ce892706f960fecdd7ece34778f6b0
#
_entry.id   98ce892706f960fecdd7ece34778f6b0
#
_cell.length_a   1.000
_cell.length_b   1.000
_cell.length_c   1.000
_cell.angle_alpha   90.00
_cell.angle_beta   90.00
_cell.angle_gamma   90.00
#
_symmetry.space_group_name_H-M   'P 1'
#
loop_
_entity.id
_entity.type
_entity.pdbx_description
1 polymer ?
#
loop_
_entity_poly.entity_id
_entity_poly.type
_entity_poly.pdbx_seq_one_letter_code
_entity_poly.pdbx_strand_id
1 'polypeptide(L)'
;LQGDWSSDVCSSDLEDYLEALSSKYRVRAKNVIKKMEGVEIRDFSSQDFARYKDALYALYKGVQQKSPVRLLSCKIDYLFNLLKLSNDRIVFRTFWKDNVIIAFMTVVLNGKELEAHHIGFDYKLNKQSAIYQNILYHYIELAIQHKMNKISFGRTALEIKSTVGAYPVDHLAFIRLENKIINSLLARLIPAKSDDNWIQRNPFK
;
A
#
# COMPACT_ATOMS: atom_id res chain seq x y z
N LEU A 1 -17.36 -7.75 4.15
CA LEU A 1 -15.90 -7.64 4.00
C LEU A 1 -15.57 -6.65 2.90
N GLN A 2 -14.72 -5.67 3.21
CA GLN A 2 -14.24 -4.72 2.22
C GLN A 2 -13.42 -5.44 1.16
N GLY A 3 -13.69 -5.16 -0.12
CA GLY A 3 -12.94 -5.68 -1.24
C GLY A 3 -11.54 -5.06 -1.34
N ASP A 4 -10.65 -5.69 -2.08
CA ASP A 4 -9.39 -5.10 -2.48
C ASP A 4 -9.61 -3.99 -3.50
N TRP A 5 -8.63 -3.10 -3.59
CA TRP A 5 -8.62 -2.00 -4.55
C TRP A 5 -7.67 -2.32 -5.68
N SER A 6 -8.12 -2.11 -6.89
CA SER A 6 -7.38 -2.39 -8.11
C SER A 6 -7.32 -1.15 -8.98
N SER A 7 -6.30 -1.05 -9.81
CA SER A 7 -6.16 -0.07 -10.89
C SER A 7 -5.52 -0.75 -12.09
N ASP A 8 -6.10 -0.53 -13.26
CA ASP A 8 -5.50 -0.97 -14.52
C ASP A 8 -4.36 -0.03 -14.90
N VAL A 9 -3.24 -0.60 -15.36
CA VAL A 9 -2.04 0.15 -15.72
C VAL A 9 -1.93 0.17 -17.23
N CYS A 10 -2.30 1.30 -17.83
CA CYS A 10 -2.30 1.49 -19.29
C CYS A 10 -1.34 2.59 -19.76
N SER A 11 -0.42 3.04 -18.90
CA SER A 11 0.51 4.14 -19.20
C SER A 11 1.90 3.62 -19.53
N SER A 12 2.64 4.31 -20.39
CA SER A 12 4.01 3.96 -20.75
C SER A 12 5.02 4.44 -19.71
N ASP A 13 4.74 5.53 -19.02
CA ASP A 13 5.51 6.07 -17.92
C ASP A 13 4.60 6.80 -16.90
N LEU A 14 5.20 7.35 -15.84
CA LEU A 14 4.47 8.07 -14.80
C LEU A 14 3.92 9.42 -15.33
N GLU A 15 4.58 10.09 -16.26
CA GLU A 15 4.09 11.36 -16.81
C GLU A 15 2.85 11.14 -17.67
N ASP A 16 2.82 10.10 -18.52
CA ASP A 16 1.62 9.69 -19.26
C ASP A 16 0.45 9.41 -18.34
N TYR A 17 0.70 8.70 -17.21
CA TYR A 17 -0.33 8.47 -16.20
C TYR A 17 -0.84 9.79 -15.61
N LEU A 18 0.06 10.73 -15.29
CA LEU A 18 -0.33 12.04 -14.74
C LEU A 18 -1.12 12.87 -15.78
N GLU A 19 -0.80 12.78 -17.05
CA GLU A 19 -1.52 13.47 -18.13
C GLU A 19 -2.92 12.90 -18.37
N ALA A 20 -3.14 11.63 -18.14
CA ALA A 20 -4.46 11.00 -18.19
C ALA A 20 -5.40 11.52 -17.09
N LEU A 21 -4.85 12.03 -15.97
CA LEU A 21 -5.65 12.62 -14.91
C LEU A 21 -6.32 13.92 -15.37
N SER A 22 -7.54 14.16 -14.88
CA SER A 22 -8.19 15.47 -15.03
C SER A 22 -7.36 16.58 -14.35
N SER A 23 -7.48 17.82 -14.83
CA SER A 23 -6.62 18.94 -14.42
C SER A 23 -6.50 19.10 -12.89
N LYS A 24 -7.62 18.96 -12.17
CA LYS A 24 -7.66 19.04 -10.70
C LYS A 24 -6.79 17.97 -10.05
N TYR A 25 -6.89 16.72 -10.49
CA TYR A 25 -6.14 15.60 -9.90
C TYR A 25 -4.68 15.62 -10.32
N ARG A 26 -4.38 16.03 -11.56
CA ARG A 26 -3.01 16.20 -12.04
C ARG A 26 -2.24 17.25 -11.24
N VAL A 27 -2.84 18.43 -11.01
CA VAL A 27 -2.23 19.47 -10.18
C VAL A 27 -2.01 18.97 -8.76
N ARG A 28 -3.00 18.27 -8.18
CA ARG A 28 -2.86 17.66 -6.85
C ARG A 28 -1.73 16.64 -6.80
N ALA A 29 -1.62 15.77 -7.80
CA ALA A 29 -0.59 14.75 -7.89
C ALA A 29 0.81 15.38 -7.94
N LYS A 30 1.03 16.35 -8.85
CA LYS A 30 2.31 17.07 -8.97
C LYS A 30 2.68 17.79 -7.66
N ASN A 31 1.72 18.38 -6.96
CA ASN A 31 1.94 18.99 -5.64
C ASN A 31 2.29 17.96 -4.55
N VAL A 32 1.70 16.76 -4.60
CA VAL A 32 2.03 15.67 -3.67
C VAL A 32 3.44 15.17 -3.91
N ILE A 33 3.79 14.90 -5.16
CA ILE A 33 5.13 14.44 -5.55
C ILE A 33 6.19 15.47 -5.15
N LYS A 34 5.95 16.75 -5.40
CA LYS A 34 6.85 17.84 -5.01
C LYS A 34 7.15 17.88 -3.50
N LYS A 35 6.23 17.46 -2.64
CA LYS A 35 6.45 17.41 -1.18
C LYS A 35 7.51 16.39 -0.72
N MET A 36 7.94 15.53 -1.63
CA MET A 36 9.03 14.57 -1.37
C MET A 36 10.38 15.07 -1.92
N GLU A 37 10.49 16.31 -2.37
CA GLU A 37 11.78 16.92 -2.70
C GLU A 37 12.74 16.82 -1.49
N GLY A 38 13.98 16.35 -1.74
CA GLY A 38 14.96 16.08 -0.70
C GLY A 38 14.80 14.75 0.04
N VAL A 39 13.82 13.92 -0.35
CA VAL A 39 13.72 12.54 0.12
C VAL A 39 14.38 11.62 -0.91
N GLU A 40 15.37 10.87 -0.45
CA GLU A 40 16.04 9.86 -1.26
C GLU A 40 15.30 8.53 -1.18
N ILE A 41 15.12 7.87 -2.32
CA ILE A 41 14.48 6.55 -2.41
C ILE A 41 15.55 5.53 -2.72
N ARG A 42 15.60 4.47 -1.91
CA ARG A 42 16.59 3.40 -2.05
C ARG A 42 15.91 2.05 -2.08
N ASP A 43 16.36 1.18 -2.98
CA ASP A 43 16.02 -0.24 -2.88
C ASP A 43 16.73 -0.83 -1.67
N PHE A 44 15.99 -1.64 -0.91
CA PHE A 44 16.45 -2.15 0.38
C PHE A 44 16.79 -3.63 0.26
N SER A 45 18.02 -3.96 0.64
CA SER A 45 18.51 -5.35 0.56
C SER A 45 18.34 -6.09 1.89
N SER A 46 18.35 -7.42 1.83
CA SER A 46 18.36 -8.24 3.03
C SER A 46 19.62 -8.06 3.90
N GLN A 47 20.72 -7.56 3.31
CA GLN A 47 21.97 -7.30 4.02
C GLN A 47 21.85 -6.11 4.98
N ASP A 48 21.02 -5.12 4.62
CA ASP A 48 20.81 -3.92 5.43
C ASP A 48 19.81 -4.15 6.57
N PHE A 49 19.07 -5.25 6.52
CA PHE A 49 17.95 -5.48 7.42
C PHE A 49 18.35 -5.48 8.90
N ALA A 50 19.44 -6.15 9.25
CA ALA A 50 19.89 -6.25 10.64
C ALA A 50 20.19 -4.87 11.24
N ARG A 51 20.75 -3.95 10.43
CA ARG A 51 21.08 -2.59 10.84
C ARG A 51 19.87 -1.71 11.08
N TYR A 52 18.80 -1.88 10.27
CA TYR A 52 17.65 -0.97 10.26
C TYR A 52 16.36 -1.62 10.78
N LYS A 53 16.44 -2.85 11.27
CA LYS A 53 15.28 -3.64 11.74
C LYS A 53 14.38 -2.88 12.71
N ASP A 54 14.95 -2.23 13.72
CA ASP A 54 14.17 -1.54 14.75
C ASP A 54 13.49 -0.29 14.21
N ALA A 55 14.16 0.47 13.33
CA ALA A 55 13.58 1.62 12.65
C ALA A 55 12.39 1.21 11.75
N LEU A 56 12.57 0.16 10.94
CA LEU A 56 11.51 -0.38 10.10
C LEU A 56 10.32 -0.88 10.94
N TYR A 57 10.60 -1.55 12.04
CA TYR A 57 9.56 -2.05 12.93
C TYR A 57 8.77 -0.92 13.60
N ALA A 58 9.44 0.15 14.04
CA ALA A 58 8.78 1.32 14.61
C ALA A 58 7.82 1.97 13.59
N LEU A 59 8.25 2.15 12.33
CA LEU A 59 7.42 2.68 11.26
C LEU A 59 6.22 1.78 10.95
N TYR A 60 6.43 0.47 10.85
CA TYR A 60 5.39 -0.52 10.65
C TYR A 60 4.34 -0.49 11.77
N LYS A 61 4.79 -0.51 13.03
CA LYS A 61 3.90 -0.41 14.19
C LYS A 61 3.09 0.88 14.22
N GLY A 62 3.70 2.00 13.82
CA GLY A 62 3.01 3.27 13.72
C GLY A 62 1.77 3.19 12.81
N VAL A 63 1.89 2.53 11.67
CA VAL A 63 0.77 2.30 10.74
C VAL A 63 -0.23 1.30 11.31
N GLN A 64 0.25 0.19 11.85
CA GLN A 64 -0.60 -0.86 12.40
C GLN A 64 -1.47 -0.36 13.56
N GLN A 65 -0.93 0.49 14.44
CA GLN A 65 -1.66 1.03 15.59
C GLN A 65 -2.82 1.94 15.18
N LYS A 66 -2.75 2.56 14.02
CA LYS A 66 -3.80 3.44 13.49
C LYS A 66 -4.76 2.74 12.54
N SER A 67 -4.49 1.49 12.19
CA SER A 67 -5.42 0.70 11.38
C SER A 67 -6.68 0.34 12.17
N PRO A 68 -7.87 0.55 11.61
CA PRO A 68 -9.13 0.16 12.25
C PRO A 68 -9.28 -1.36 12.39
N VAL A 69 -8.60 -2.12 11.52
CA VAL A 69 -8.65 -3.59 11.51
C VAL A 69 -7.27 -4.14 11.81
N ARG A 70 -7.15 -4.89 12.93
CA ARG A 70 -5.90 -5.50 13.41
C ARG A 70 -6.06 -7.01 13.56
N LEU A 71 -6.27 -7.70 12.46
CA LEU A 71 -6.45 -9.16 12.49
C LEU A 71 -5.17 -9.91 12.87
N LEU A 72 -4.04 -9.46 12.37
CA LEU A 72 -2.73 -10.09 12.59
C LEU A 72 -1.65 -9.02 12.76
N SER A 73 -0.69 -9.29 13.64
CA SER A 73 0.54 -8.52 13.79
C SER A 73 1.70 -9.36 13.27
N CYS A 74 2.27 -8.95 12.14
CA CYS A 74 3.48 -9.60 11.64
C CYS A 74 4.69 -9.15 12.43
N LYS A 75 5.56 -10.11 12.78
CA LYS A 75 6.91 -9.78 13.25
C LYS A 75 7.71 -9.21 12.08
N ILE A 76 8.56 -8.24 12.34
CA ILE A 76 9.36 -7.61 11.27
C ILE A 76 10.27 -8.63 10.54
N ASP A 77 10.69 -9.70 11.24
CA ASP A 77 11.46 -10.80 10.65
C ASP A 77 10.74 -11.50 9.50
N TYR A 78 9.40 -11.42 9.44
CA TYR A 78 8.64 -11.90 8.30
C TYR A 78 9.05 -11.20 7.01
N LEU A 79 9.18 -9.86 7.02
CA LEU A 79 9.59 -9.08 5.85
C LEU A 79 11.03 -9.42 5.43
N PHE A 80 11.91 -9.65 6.40
CA PHE A 80 13.27 -10.11 6.14
C PHE A 80 13.31 -11.47 5.44
N ASN A 81 12.57 -12.45 5.99
CA ASN A 81 12.52 -13.78 5.40
C ASN A 81 11.88 -13.76 4.01
N LEU A 82 10.89 -12.92 3.82
CA LEU A 82 10.24 -12.75 2.53
C LEU A 82 11.22 -12.23 1.48
N LEU A 83 11.99 -11.17 1.79
CA LEU A 83 13.05 -10.65 0.93
C LEU A 83 14.09 -11.71 0.58
N LYS A 84 14.51 -12.50 1.56
CA LYS A 84 15.56 -13.52 1.39
C LYS A 84 15.10 -14.69 0.51
N LEU A 85 13.82 -15.04 0.56
CA LEU A 85 13.28 -16.24 -0.07
C LEU A 85 12.58 -15.98 -1.41
N SER A 86 12.34 -14.74 -1.77
CA SER A 86 11.38 -14.40 -2.82
C SER A 86 11.93 -14.35 -4.25
N ASN A 87 13.22 -14.65 -4.49
CA ASN A 87 13.80 -14.69 -5.84
C ASN A 87 13.33 -13.51 -6.72
N ASP A 88 13.61 -12.28 -6.33
CA ASP A 88 13.28 -11.03 -7.03
C ASP A 88 11.79 -10.71 -7.22
N ARG A 89 10.90 -11.49 -6.60
CA ARG A 89 9.45 -11.18 -6.63
C ARG A 89 9.02 -10.13 -5.60
N ILE A 90 9.90 -9.76 -4.71
CA ILE A 90 9.63 -8.74 -3.69
C ILE A 90 10.50 -7.53 -3.95
N VAL A 91 9.86 -6.40 -4.12
CA VAL A 91 10.53 -5.10 -4.12
C VAL A 91 10.34 -4.48 -2.74
N PHE A 92 11.43 -4.08 -2.12
CA PHE A 92 11.41 -3.35 -0.85
C PHE A 92 12.09 -2.00 -1.07
N ARG A 93 11.35 -0.91 -0.97
CA ARG A 93 11.86 0.46 -1.08
C ARG A 93 11.78 1.18 0.26
N THR A 94 12.82 1.97 0.54
CA THR A 94 12.93 2.83 1.71
C THR A 94 13.06 4.28 1.29
N PHE A 95 12.47 5.17 2.06
CA PHE A 95 12.47 6.61 1.86
C PHE A 95 13.29 7.25 2.96
N TRP A 96 14.27 8.05 2.58
CA TRP A 96 15.26 8.62 3.47
C TRP A 96 15.22 10.14 3.46
N LYS A 97 15.28 10.73 4.64
CA LYS A 97 15.45 12.17 4.81
C LYS A 97 16.52 12.39 5.88
N ASP A 98 17.51 13.21 5.58
CA ASP A 98 18.62 13.51 6.51
C ASP A 98 19.28 12.23 7.09
N ASN A 99 19.53 11.23 6.23
CA ASN A 99 20.06 9.90 6.57
C ASN A 99 19.18 9.05 7.54
N VAL A 100 17.92 9.43 7.74
CA VAL A 100 16.95 8.68 8.55
C VAL A 100 15.90 8.05 7.66
N ILE A 101 15.54 6.78 7.91
CA ILE A 101 14.42 6.13 7.23
C ILE A 101 13.11 6.73 7.76
N ILE A 102 12.36 7.41 6.90
CA ILE A 102 11.07 8.02 7.24
C ILE A 102 9.88 7.20 6.76
N ALA A 103 10.08 6.31 5.80
CA ALA A 103 9.07 5.38 5.33
C ALA A 103 9.70 4.17 4.64
N PHE A 104 8.90 3.13 4.49
CA PHE A 104 9.18 2.01 3.59
C PHE A 104 7.90 1.49 2.94
N MET A 105 8.07 0.81 1.83
CA MET A 105 7.01 0.06 1.16
C MET A 105 7.53 -1.28 0.65
N THR A 106 6.68 -2.29 0.65
CA THR A 106 6.97 -3.59 0.05
C THR A 106 5.92 -3.92 -1.00
N VAL A 107 6.35 -4.61 -2.04
CA VAL A 107 5.54 -5.01 -3.18
C VAL A 107 5.77 -6.49 -3.46
N VAL A 108 4.73 -7.21 -3.79
CA VAL A 108 4.82 -8.56 -4.36
C VAL A 108 4.51 -8.47 -5.86
N LEU A 109 5.42 -8.97 -6.69
CA LEU A 109 5.23 -9.11 -8.13
C LEU A 109 4.62 -10.48 -8.41
N ASN A 110 3.33 -10.52 -8.71
CA ASN A 110 2.57 -11.76 -8.90
C ASN A 110 2.04 -11.84 -10.34
N GLY A 111 2.78 -12.52 -11.22
CA GLY A 111 2.45 -12.62 -12.64
C GLY A 111 2.41 -11.25 -13.31
N LYS A 112 1.24 -10.75 -13.64
CA LYS A 112 1.00 -9.42 -14.23
C LYS A 112 0.31 -8.46 -13.27
N GLU A 113 0.28 -8.79 -11.99
CA GLU A 113 -0.30 -7.97 -10.93
C GLU A 113 0.78 -7.54 -9.93
N LEU A 114 0.77 -6.27 -9.55
CA LEU A 114 1.54 -5.72 -8.46
C LEU A 114 0.66 -5.68 -7.21
N GLU A 115 1.08 -6.36 -6.15
CA GLU A 115 0.37 -6.34 -4.88
C GLU A 115 1.07 -5.42 -3.88
N ALA A 116 0.39 -4.35 -3.46
CA ALA A 116 0.83 -3.50 -2.37
C ALA A 116 0.77 -4.32 -1.07
N HIS A 117 1.92 -4.60 -0.47
CA HIS A 117 2.00 -5.58 0.61
C HIS A 117 2.05 -4.91 1.99
N HIS A 118 3.20 -4.43 2.44
CA HIS A 118 3.32 -3.71 3.71
C HIS A 118 3.91 -2.32 3.51
N ILE A 119 3.49 -1.40 4.38
CA ILE A 119 4.05 -0.05 4.47
C ILE A 119 4.34 0.28 5.92
N GLY A 120 5.31 1.14 6.12
CA GLY A 120 5.56 1.83 7.37
C GLY A 120 5.97 3.26 7.09
N PHE A 121 5.48 4.22 7.85
CA PHE A 121 5.90 5.61 7.69
C PHE A 121 5.72 6.42 8.97
N ASP A 122 6.50 7.50 9.06
CA ASP A 122 6.37 8.45 10.16
C ASP A 122 5.12 9.32 9.96
N TYR A 123 4.14 9.13 10.83
CA TYR A 123 2.88 9.89 10.81
C TYR A 123 3.07 11.39 11.08
N LYS A 124 4.11 11.79 11.82
CA LYS A 124 4.37 13.21 12.10
C LYS A 124 4.78 13.92 10.82
N LEU A 125 5.62 13.27 10.01
CA LEU A 125 6.08 13.79 8.72
C LEU A 125 5.03 13.64 7.62
N ASN A 126 4.14 12.66 7.70
CA ASN A 126 3.15 12.39 6.65
C ASN A 126 2.26 13.60 6.33
N LYS A 127 1.91 14.41 7.33
CA LYS A 127 1.07 15.61 7.12
C LYS A 127 1.77 16.65 6.23
N GLN A 128 3.08 16.83 6.39
CA GLN A 128 3.87 17.78 5.61
C GLN A 128 4.29 17.20 4.24
N SER A 129 4.81 16.00 4.24
CA SER A 129 5.43 15.35 3.08
C SER A 129 4.46 14.47 2.29
N ALA A 130 3.21 14.32 2.72
CA ALA A 130 2.21 13.47 2.06
C ALA A 130 2.75 12.06 1.73
N ILE A 131 3.49 11.46 2.67
CA ILE A 131 4.25 10.22 2.47
C ILE A 131 3.36 9.10 1.95
N TYR A 132 2.20 8.89 2.58
CA TYR A 132 1.27 7.83 2.17
C TYR A 132 0.79 8.00 0.71
N GLN A 133 0.47 9.24 0.29
CA GLN A 133 0.05 9.49 -1.08
C GLN A 133 1.22 9.29 -2.06
N ASN A 134 2.43 9.67 -1.68
CA ASN A 134 3.62 9.41 -2.50
C ASN A 134 3.89 7.91 -2.65
N ILE A 135 3.70 7.11 -1.60
CA ILE A 135 3.79 5.65 -1.70
C ILE A 135 2.80 5.11 -2.75
N LEU A 136 1.57 5.65 -2.85
CA LEU A 136 0.62 5.23 -3.89
C LEU A 136 1.15 5.53 -5.30
N TYR A 137 1.76 6.69 -5.54
CA TYR A 137 2.39 7.01 -6.83
C TYR A 137 3.60 6.12 -7.12
N HIS A 138 4.38 5.75 -6.11
CA HIS A 138 5.48 4.80 -6.28
C HIS A 138 5.01 3.38 -6.58
N TYR A 139 3.85 2.95 -6.10
CA TYR A 139 3.25 1.68 -6.56
C TYR A 139 2.90 1.75 -8.05
N ILE A 140 2.34 2.88 -8.52
CA ILE A 140 2.00 3.08 -9.93
C ILE A 140 3.27 3.09 -10.79
N GLU A 141 4.28 3.86 -10.39
CA GLU A 141 5.58 3.91 -11.06
C GLU A 141 6.22 2.52 -11.19
N LEU A 142 6.26 1.75 -10.09
CA LEU A 142 6.77 0.38 -10.11
C LEU A 142 5.96 -0.53 -11.03
N ALA A 143 4.64 -0.41 -11.02
CA ALA A 143 3.80 -1.22 -11.89
C ALA A 143 4.06 -0.93 -13.37
N ILE A 144 4.27 0.34 -13.73
CA ILE A 144 4.66 0.75 -15.09
C ILE A 144 6.05 0.19 -15.43
N GLN A 145 7.05 0.38 -14.56
CA GLN A 145 8.42 -0.11 -14.75
C GLN A 145 8.49 -1.62 -14.98
N HIS A 146 7.70 -2.37 -14.22
CA HIS A 146 7.61 -3.84 -14.32
C HIS A 146 6.59 -4.33 -15.36
N LYS A 147 5.97 -3.43 -16.13
CA LYS A 147 4.95 -3.76 -17.15
C LYS A 147 3.81 -4.62 -16.58
N MET A 148 3.33 -4.24 -15.40
CA MET A 148 2.18 -4.86 -14.75
C MET A 148 0.89 -4.35 -15.37
N ASN A 149 -0.12 -5.21 -15.44
CA ASN A 149 -1.44 -4.83 -15.97
C ASN A 149 -2.34 -4.26 -14.87
N LYS A 150 -2.07 -4.61 -13.60
CA LYS A 150 -2.96 -4.33 -12.48
C LYS A 150 -2.17 -4.07 -11.20
N ILE A 151 -2.75 -3.21 -10.33
CA ILE A 151 -2.25 -2.97 -8.98
C ILE A 151 -3.34 -3.32 -7.98
N SER A 152 -3.04 -4.19 -7.02
CA SER A 152 -3.86 -4.42 -5.84
C SER A 152 -3.34 -3.58 -4.68
N PHE A 153 -4.14 -2.61 -4.23
CA PHE A 153 -3.75 -1.68 -3.15
C PHE A 153 -4.15 -2.16 -1.74
N GLY A 154 -4.79 -3.33 -1.63
CA GLY A 154 -5.30 -3.83 -0.36
C GLY A 154 -6.55 -3.08 0.14
N ARG A 155 -7.04 -3.41 1.34
CA ARG A 155 -8.42 -3.17 1.79
C ARG A 155 -8.72 -1.83 2.47
N THR A 156 -7.74 -1.07 2.90
CA THR A 156 -7.94 0.15 3.72
C THR A 156 -7.76 1.44 2.94
N ALA A 157 -8.16 2.59 3.52
CA ALA A 157 -7.95 3.92 2.97
C ALA A 157 -8.62 4.13 1.59
N LEU A 158 -9.89 3.81 1.50
CA LEU A 158 -10.68 3.72 0.26
C LEU A 158 -10.69 5.02 -0.53
N GLU A 159 -11.10 6.13 0.09
CA GLU A 159 -11.24 7.41 -0.59
C GLU A 159 -9.91 7.92 -1.17
N ILE A 160 -8.80 7.75 -0.41
CA ILE A 160 -7.49 8.23 -0.85
C ILE A 160 -6.96 7.41 -2.05
N LYS A 161 -7.20 6.10 -2.08
CA LYS A 161 -6.83 5.23 -3.19
C LYS A 161 -7.65 5.53 -4.44
N SER A 162 -8.92 5.88 -4.30
CA SER A 162 -9.72 6.30 -5.44
C SER A 162 -9.21 7.59 -6.09
N THR A 163 -8.46 8.43 -5.37
CA THR A 163 -7.82 9.63 -5.96
C THR A 163 -6.69 9.32 -6.92
N VAL A 164 -6.18 8.10 -6.92
CA VAL A 164 -5.19 7.58 -7.88
C VAL A 164 -5.81 6.55 -8.83
N GLY A 165 -7.11 6.58 -9.02
CA GLY A 165 -7.82 5.76 -10.00
C GLY A 165 -8.13 4.34 -9.56
N ALA A 166 -7.90 3.98 -8.30
CA ALA A 166 -8.29 2.68 -7.81
C ALA A 166 -9.81 2.57 -7.67
N TYR A 167 -10.36 1.41 -7.96
CA TYR A 167 -11.76 1.06 -7.83
C TYR A 167 -11.92 -0.17 -6.92
N PRO A 168 -13.07 -0.31 -6.23
CA PRO A 168 -13.29 -1.44 -5.34
C PRO A 168 -13.47 -2.74 -6.12
N VAL A 169 -12.89 -3.81 -5.61
CA VAL A 169 -13.11 -5.17 -6.09
C VAL A 169 -13.65 -5.99 -4.93
N ASP A 170 -14.81 -6.59 -5.13
CA ASP A 170 -15.45 -7.41 -4.09
C ASP A 170 -14.69 -8.70 -3.84
N HIS A 171 -14.38 -8.96 -2.58
CA HIS A 171 -13.74 -10.19 -2.13
C HIS A 171 -14.63 -10.93 -1.15
N LEU A 172 -14.66 -12.25 -1.27
CA LEU A 172 -15.34 -13.12 -0.32
C LEU A 172 -14.31 -13.75 0.61
N ALA A 173 -14.53 -13.63 1.91
CA ALA A 173 -13.74 -14.36 2.90
C ALA A 173 -14.60 -15.46 3.53
N PHE A 174 -14.10 -16.69 3.48
CA PHE A 174 -14.72 -17.84 4.12
C PHE A 174 -14.02 -18.10 5.45
N ILE A 175 -14.75 -18.00 6.55
CA ILE A 175 -14.25 -18.26 7.90
C ILE A 175 -14.97 -19.49 8.44
N ARG A 176 -14.21 -20.50 8.85
CA ARG A 176 -14.72 -21.69 9.51
C ARG A 176 -13.94 -21.96 10.78
N LEU A 177 -14.64 -22.11 11.89
CA LEU A 177 -14.06 -22.53 13.15
C LEU A 177 -14.35 -24.02 13.37
N GLU A 178 -13.41 -24.73 13.98
CA GLU A 178 -13.55 -26.16 14.28
C GLU A 178 -14.70 -26.45 15.24
N ASN A 179 -14.89 -25.57 16.23
CA ASN A 179 -16.02 -25.67 17.15
C ASN A 179 -17.32 -25.24 16.49
N LYS A 180 -18.24 -26.19 16.28
CA LYS A 180 -19.52 -25.96 15.58
C LYS A 180 -20.42 -24.94 16.28
N ILE A 181 -20.42 -24.87 17.61
CA ILE A 181 -21.24 -23.94 18.40
C ILE A 181 -20.71 -22.51 18.17
N ILE A 182 -19.41 -22.31 18.32
CA ILE A 182 -18.78 -21.00 18.10
C ILE A 182 -18.91 -20.56 16.64
N ASN A 183 -18.80 -21.49 15.70
CA ASN A 183 -18.96 -21.21 14.28
C ASN A 183 -20.39 -20.73 13.95
N SER A 184 -21.41 -21.33 14.58
CA SER A 184 -22.81 -20.90 14.41
C SER A 184 -23.08 -19.52 15.01
N LEU A 185 -22.47 -19.21 16.16
CA LEU A 185 -22.56 -17.90 16.79
C LEU A 185 -21.83 -16.83 15.98
N LEU A 186 -20.64 -17.14 15.44
CA LEU A 186 -19.84 -16.25 14.65
C LEU A 186 -20.60 -15.75 13.39
N ALA A 187 -21.33 -16.65 12.74
CA ALA A 187 -22.16 -16.32 11.57
C ALA A 187 -23.23 -15.25 11.87
N ARG A 188 -23.68 -15.12 13.14
CA ARG A 188 -24.64 -14.10 13.57
C ARG A 188 -24.00 -12.80 13.99
N LEU A 189 -22.72 -12.82 14.37
CA LEU A 189 -22.00 -11.66 14.93
C LEU A 189 -21.20 -10.89 13.87
N ILE A 190 -20.83 -11.54 12.77
CA ILE A 190 -20.09 -10.89 11.69
C ILE A 190 -21.08 -10.36 10.66
N PRO A 191 -21.20 -9.03 10.51
CA PRO A 191 -22.07 -8.46 9.47
C PRO A 191 -21.53 -8.85 8.08
N ALA A 192 -22.45 -9.24 7.21
CA ALA A 192 -22.13 -9.69 5.86
C ALA A 192 -21.50 -8.58 4.98
N LYS A 193 -21.71 -7.30 5.35
CA LYS A 193 -21.19 -6.14 4.61
C LYS A 193 -20.90 -5.00 5.58
N SER A 194 -19.75 -4.33 5.43
CA SER A 194 -19.51 -3.06 6.09
C SER A 194 -20.03 -1.93 5.20
N ASP A 195 -21.00 -1.16 5.68
CA ASP A 195 -21.41 0.08 5.05
C ASP A 195 -20.42 1.19 5.43
N ASP A 196 -19.32 1.28 4.71
CA ASP A 196 -18.43 2.42 4.82
C ASP A 196 -18.96 3.55 3.94
N ASN A 197 -19.42 4.62 4.56
CA ASN A 197 -19.76 5.87 3.89
C ASN A 197 -18.48 6.57 3.42
N TRP A 198 -18.04 6.27 2.21
CA TRP A 198 -16.91 6.95 1.56
C TRP A 198 -17.30 7.34 0.14
N ILE A 199 -16.62 8.33 -0.42
CA ILE A 199 -16.93 8.86 -1.74
C ILE A 199 -15.91 8.36 -2.74
N GLN A 200 -16.37 7.56 -3.73
CA GLN A 200 -15.56 7.18 -4.89
C GLN A 200 -15.13 8.42 -5.66
N ARG A 201 -13.82 8.58 -5.86
CA ARG A 201 -13.24 9.64 -6.69
C ARG A 201 -12.93 9.08 -8.07
N ASN A 202 -13.24 9.86 -9.11
CA ASN A 202 -12.92 9.52 -10.50
C ASN A 202 -11.87 10.53 -10.98
N PRO A 203 -10.57 10.20 -10.90
CA PRO A 203 -9.52 11.16 -11.19
C PRO A 203 -9.24 11.32 -12.68
N PHE A 204 -9.58 10.37 -13.52
CA PHE A 204 -9.31 10.41 -14.96
C PHE A 204 -10.29 11.30 -15.74
N LYS A 205 -9.90 11.64 -16.99
CA LYS A 205 -10.72 12.40 -17.94
C LYS A 205 -11.86 11.57 -18.47
#